data_e0cf584dee8fef817073b4cb52a57781
#
_entry.id   e0cf584dee8fef817073b4cb52a57781
#
_cell.length_a   1.000
_cell.length_b   1.000
_cell.length_c   1.000
_cell.angle_alpha   90.00
_cell.angle_beta   90.00
_cell.angle_gamma   90.00
#
_symmetry.space_group_name_H-M   'P 1'
#
loop_
_entity.id
_entity.type
_entity.pdbx_description
1 polymer ?
#
loop_
_entity_poly.entity_id
_entity_poly.type
_entity_poly.pdbx_seq_one_letter_code
_entity_poly.pdbx_strand_id
1 'polypeptide(L)'
;MILKSLFGLSLVMSVSLDTQPPPADPAAWMQMSVRQKDAALLPLVERATACIIQRVTADPRYQNELRPDEINDLIVDSITACKRPVRAMINAHDRMYGNGSGEAFLVGPYLDVLPAAVVRQVRVKR
;
A
#
# COMPACT_ATOMS: atom_id res chain seq x y z
N MET A 1 -12.51 -46.59 45.07
CA MET A 1 -13.08 -45.74 44.02
C MET A 1 -12.03 -44.75 43.56
N ILE A 2 -11.50 -44.96 42.40
CA ILE A 2 -10.43 -44.12 41.85
C ILE A 2 -11.08 -43.17 40.88
N LEU A 3 -11.19 -41.88 41.26
CA LEU A 3 -11.56 -40.79 40.36
C LEU A 3 -10.35 -40.43 39.51
N LYS A 4 -10.33 -40.89 38.28
CA LYS A 4 -9.37 -40.40 37.29
C LYS A 4 -9.86 -39.06 36.77
N SER A 5 -9.30 -38.02 37.32
CA SER A 5 -9.38 -36.68 36.70
C SER A 5 -8.61 -36.69 35.39
N LEU A 6 -9.34 -36.70 34.30
CA LEU A 6 -8.79 -36.39 32.99
C LEU A 6 -8.64 -34.87 32.90
N PHE A 7 -7.43 -34.40 33.19
CA PHE A 7 -7.05 -33.04 32.84
C PHE A 7 -6.86 -33.00 31.33
N GLY A 8 -7.89 -32.54 30.65
CA GLY A 8 -7.76 -32.13 29.26
C GLY A 8 -6.89 -30.90 29.15
N LEU A 9 -5.65 -31.07 28.72
CA LEU A 9 -4.81 -29.96 28.32
C LEU A 9 -5.39 -29.40 27.03
N SER A 10 -6.20 -28.34 27.15
CA SER A 10 -6.53 -27.49 26.00
C SER A 10 -5.29 -26.69 25.66
N LEU A 11 -4.55 -27.15 24.67
CA LEU A 11 -3.54 -26.34 24.00
C LEU A 11 -4.27 -25.23 23.22
N VAL A 12 -4.42 -24.08 23.86
CA VAL A 12 -4.81 -22.87 23.19
C VAL A 12 -3.60 -22.44 22.37
N MET A 13 -3.59 -22.78 21.10
CA MET A 13 -2.66 -22.19 20.15
C MET A 13 -3.04 -20.71 20.00
N SER A 14 -2.38 -19.87 20.78
CA SER A 14 -2.41 -18.43 20.55
C SER A 14 -1.68 -18.17 19.25
N VAL A 15 -2.43 -17.99 18.17
CA VAL A 15 -1.88 -17.43 16.94
C VAL A 15 -1.57 -15.98 17.25
N SER A 16 -0.33 -15.71 17.65
CA SER A 16 0.18 -14.35 17.73
C SER A 16 0.29 -13.84 16.32
N LEU A 17 -0.65 -12.99 15.93
CA LEU A 17 -0.45 -12.10 14.77
C LEU A 17 0.71 -11.19 15.15
N ASP A 18 1.92 -11.58 14.74
CA ASP A 18 3.11 -10.76 14.89
C ASP A 18 2.98 -9.53 14.00
N THR A 19 2.30 -8.53 14.54
CA THR A 19 2.41 -7.15 14.04
C THR A 19 3.74 -6.59 14.56
N GLN A 20 4.81 -7.05 13.95
CA GLN A 20 6.13 -6.56 14.29
C GLN A 20 6.26 -5.11 13.83
N PRO A 21 6.62 -4.17 14.73
CA PRO A 21 6.84 -2.79 14.33
C PRO A 21 7.99 -2.73 13.32
N PRO A 22 7.96 -1.75 12.37
CA PRO A 22 9.04 -1.61 11.41
C PRO A 22 10.39 -1.44 12.13
N PRO A 23 11.46 -2.12 11.65
CA PRO A 23 12.76 -2.03 12.28
C PRO A 23 13.30 -0.61 12.25
N ALA A 24 13.91 -0.16 13.36
CA ALA A 24 14.52 1.15 13.46
C ALA A 24 15.86 1.24 12.70
N ASP A 25 16.50 0.10 12.44
CA ASP A 25 17.79 0.03 11.76
C ASP A 25 17.59 -0.07 10.24
N PRO A 26 18.15 0.86 9.44
CA PRO A 26 18.08 0.78 7.98
C PRO A 26 18.60 -0.53 7.37
N ALA A 27 19.62 -1.14 7.98
CA ALA A 27 20.15 -2.43 7.51
C ALA A 27 19.15 -3.57 7.66
N ALA A 28 18.31 -3.53 8.70
CA ALA A 28 17.30 -4.55 8.95
C ALA A 28 16.19 -4.54 7.89
N TRP A 29 15.87 -3.38 7.32
CA TRP A 29 14.89 -3.26 6.24
C TRP A 29 15.32 -4.02 4.99
N MET A 30 16.60 -3.95 4.64
CA MET A 30 17.12 -4.64 3.46
C MET A 30 17.20 -6.16 3.65
N GLN A 31 17.28 -6.63 4.90
CA GLN A 31 17.32 -8.05 5.24
C GLN A 31 15.93 -8.72 5.33
N MET A 32 14.86 -7.94 5.28
CA MET A 32 13.50 -8.47 5.28
C MET A 32 13.25 -9.33 4.04
N SER A 33 12.42 -10.37 4.19
CA SER A 33 11.95 -11.15 3.05
C SER A 33 11.09 -10.28 2.12
N VAL A 34 10.95 -10.70 0.86
CA VAL A 34 10.08 -10.00 -0.11
C VAL A 34 8.67 -9.86 0.44
N ARG A 35 8.13 -10.92 1.05
CA ARG A 35 6.79 -10.89 1.65
C ARG A 35 6.68 -9.87 2.78
N GLN A 36 7.70 -9.76 3.64
CA GLN A 36 7.73 -8.77 4.71
C GLN A 36 7.84 -7.36 4.16
N LYS A 37 8.65 -7.14 3.14
CA LYS A 37 8.77 -5.84 2.45
C LYS A 37 7.45 -5.41 1.83
N ASP A 38 6.78 -6.31 1.13
CA ASP A 38 5.48 -6.04 0.52
C ASP A 38 4.43 -5.70 1.57
N ALA A 39 4.38 -6.45 2.67
CA ALA A 39 3.45 -6.19 3.76
C ALA A 39 3.70 -4.83 4.43
N ALA A 40 4.95 -4.44 4.59
CA ALA A 40 5.32 -3.13 5.17
C ALA A 40 5.02 -1.98 4.21
N LEU A 41 5.16 -2.20 2.90
CA LEU A 41 4.92 -1.20 1.87
C LEU A 41 3.42 -0.97 1.59
N LEU A 42 2.60 -2.00 1.72
CA LEU A 42 1.19 -1.98 1.37
C LEU A 42 0.39 -0.82 1.99
N PRO A 43 0.48 -0.51 3.31
CA PRO A 43 -0.24 0.62 3.88
C PRO A 43 0.14 1.96 3.27
N LEU A 44 1.40 2.13 2.88
CA LEU A 44 1.90 3.36 2.26
C LEU A 44 1.41 3.49 0.82
N VAL A 45 1.36 2.39 0.08
CA VAL A 45 0.76 2.32 -1.26
C VAL A 45 -0.73 2.65 -1.19
N GLU A 46 -1.44 2.08 -0.23
CA GLU A 46 -2.87 2.33 -0.03
C GLU A 46 -3.16 3.79 0.29
N ARG A 47 -2.36 4.43 1.15
CA ARG A 47 -2.53 5.85 1.49
C ARG A 47 -2.27 6.76 0.30
N ALA A 48 -1.20 6.51 -0.44
CA ALA A 48 -0.89 7.27 -1.64
C ALA A 48 -2.00 7.12 -2.68
N THR A 49 -2.47 5.89 -2.91
CA THR A 49 -3.54 5.58 -3.85
C THR A 49 -4.86 6.23 -3.46
N ALA A 50 -5.24 6.15 -2.18
CA ALA A 50 -6.46 6.78 -1.67
C ALA A 50 -6.43 8.31 -1.86
N CYS A 51 -5.30 8.95 -1.58
CA CYS A 51 -5.13 10.39 -1.80
C CYS A 51 -5.29 10.74 -3.29
N ILE A 52 -4.64 10.01 -4.17
CA ILE A 52 -4.69 10.24 -5.62
C ILE A 52 -6.11 10.05 -6.15
N ILE A 53 -6.78 8.97 -5.78
CA ILE A 53 -8.16 8.69 -6.19
C ILE A 53 -9.09 9.81 -5.72
N GLN A 54 -8.97 10.25 -4.48
CA GLN A 54 -9.77 11.35 -3.94
C GLN A 54 -9.57 12.64 -4.72
N ARG A 55 -8.33 12.96 -5.08
CA ARG A 55 -8.01 14.16 -5.84
C ARG A 55 -8.52 14.08 -7.28
N VAL A 56 -8.34 12.95 -7.94
CA VAL A 56 -8.83 12.72 -9.30
C VAL A 56 -10.35 12.83 -9.36
N THR A 57 -11.05 12.15 -8.46
CA THR A 57 -12.52 12.13 -8.46
C THR A 57 -13.15 13.46 -8.04
N ALA A 58 -12.43 14.28 -7.28
CA ALA A 58 -12.89 15.63 -6.89
C ALA A 58 -12.59 16.68 -7.96
N ASP A 59 -11.77 16.38 -8.96
CA ASP A 59 -11.44 17.34 -10.02
C ASP A 59 -12.65 17.54 -10.95
N PRO A 60 -13.01 18.82 -11.28
CA PRO A 60 -14.12 19.08 -12.18
C PRO A 60 -14.01 18.43 -13.56
N ARG A 61 -12.79 18.19 -14.04
CA ARG A 61 -12.55 17.51 -15.31
C ARG A 61 -13.04 16.06 -15.30
N TYR A 62 -13.19 15.44 -14.12
CA TYR A 62 -13.60 14.05 -13.97
C TYR A 62 -15.10 13.82 -14.11
N GLN A 63 -15.91 14.83 -14.34
CA GLN A 63 -17.38 14.73 -14.34
C GLN A 63 -17.99 14.06 -15.57
N ASN A 64 -17.19 13.79 -16.60
CA ASN A 64 -17.61 13.13 -17.83
C ASN A 64 -16.80 11.86 -18.05
N GLU A 65 -17.25 11.02 -18.99
CA GLU A 65 -16.46 9.87 -19.41
C GLU A 65 -15.11 10.34 -19.94
N LEU A 66 -14.06 10.10 -19.14
CA LEU A 66 -12.71 10.50 -19.49
C LEU A 66 -12.05 9.44 -20.37
N ARG A 67 -11.31 9.90 -21.35
CA ARG A 67 -10.41 9.04 -22.11
C ARG A 67 -9.22 8.64 -21.23
N PRO A 68 -8.55 7.47 -21.51
CA PRO A 68 -7.40 7.03 -20.71
C PRO A 68 -6.28 8.07 -20.57
N ASP A 69 -6.00 8.84 -21.60
CA ASP A 69 -5.01 9.90 -21.57
C ASP A 69 -5.40 11.05 -20.61
N GLU A 70 -6.67 11.41 -20.57
CA GLU A 70 -7.19 12.43 -19.64
C GLU A 70 -7.11 11.97 -18.19
N ILE A 71 -7.37 10.68 -17.93
CA ILE A 71 -7.21 10.09 -16.60
C ILE A 71 -5.75 10.13 -16.16
N ASN A 72 -4.83 9.82 -17.06
CA ASN A 72 -3.40 9.88 -16.78
C ASN A 72 -2.95 11.28 -16.41
N ASP A 73 -3.41 12.32 -17.13
CA ASP A 73 -3.11 13.71 -16.83
C ASP A 73 -3.61 14.11 -15.43
N LEU A 74 -4.82 13.69 -15.07
CA LEU A 74 -5.38 13.93 -13.74
C LEU A 74 -4.59 13.23 -12.65
N ILE A 75 -4.13 12.00 -12.90
CA ILE A 75 -3.29 11.23 -11.97
C ILE A 75 -1.97 11.95 -11.74
N VAL A 76 -1.30 12.40 -12.80
CA VAL A 76 -0.02 13.12 -12.70
C VAL A 76 -0.17 14.41 -11.91
N ASP A 77 -1.22 15.19 -12.18
CA ASP A 77 -1.53 16.40 -11.41
C ASP A 77 -1.81 16.09 -9.94
N SER A 78 -2.49 14.99 -9.67
CA SER A 78 -2.85 14.55 -8.31
C SER A 78 -1.64 14.08 -7.50
N ILE A 79 -0.61 13.53 -8.14
CA ILE A 79 0.63 13.12 -7.47
C ILE A 79 1.29 14.32 -6.79
N THR A 80 1.31 15.47 -7.45
CA THR A 80 1.85 16.71 -6.88
C THR A 80 1.05 17.15 -5.64
N ALA A 81 -0.27 17.06 -5.69
CA ALA A 81 -1.14 17.38 -4.56
C ALA A 81 -1.00 16.35 -3.41
N CYS A 82 -0.68 15.11 -3.73
CA CYS A 82 -0.50 14.01 -2.77
C CYS A 82 0.99 13.77 -2.43
N LYS A 83 1.80 14.80 -2.47
CA LYS A 83 3.26 14.72 -2.29
C LYS A 83 3.68 13.98 -1.02
N ARG A 84 3.02 14.20 0.11
CA ARG A 84 3.39 13.58 1.39
C ARG A 84 3.26 12.06 1.36
N PRO A 85 2.08 11.49 1.08
CA PRO A 85 1.96 10.03 1.05
C PRO A 85 2.75 9.39 -0.08
N VAL A 86 2.87 10.03 -1.23
CA VAL A 86 3.69 9.54 -2.34
C VAL A 86 5.17 9.50 -1.95
N ARG A 87 5.68 10.55 -1.32
CA ARG A 87 7.07 10.59 -0.87
C ARG A 87 7.35 9.54 0.22
N ALA A 88 6.41 9.34 1.14
CA ALA A 88 6.53 8.31 2.17
C ALA A 88 6.64 6.90 1.55
N MET A 89 5.85 6.63 0.51
CA MET A 89 5.91 5.38 -0.25
C MET A 89 7.26 5.21 -0.97
N ILE A 90 7.74 6.25 -1.65
CA ILE A 90 9.04 6.24 -2.34
C ILE A 90 10.19 5.98 -1.36
N ASN A 91 10.20 6.70 -0.24
CA ASN A 91 11.25 6.59 0.75
C ASN A 91 11.28 5.21 1.42
N ALA A 92 10.12 4.63 1.69
CA ALA A 92 10.03 3.28 2.23
C ALA A 92 10.53 2.24 1.22
N HIS A 93 10.18 2.39 -0.04
CA HIS A 93 10.67 1.51 -1.10
C HIS A 93 12.21 1.59 -1.23
N ASP A 94 12.77 2.81 -1.19
CA ASP A 94 14.22 3.01 -1.22
C ASP A 94 14.92 2.32 -0.06
N ARG A 95 14.35 2.38 1.14
CA ARG A 95 14.93 1.71 2.33
C ARG A 95 14.94 0.19 2.21
N MET A 96 13.92 -0.38 1.58
CA MET A 96 13.77 -1.83 1.44
C MET A 96 14.54 -2.42 0.27
N TYR A 97 14.57 -1.72 -0.86
CA TYR A 97 15.08 -2.22 -2.12
C TYR A 97 16.31 -1.47 -2.66
N GLY A 98 16.70 -0.37 -2.01
CA GLY A 98 17.85 0.44 -2.40
C GLY A 98 17.47 1.82 -2.94
N ASN A 99 18.41 2.76 -2.86
CA ASN A 99 18.22 4.15 -3.28
C ASN A 99 17.85 4.22 -4.76
N GLY A 100 16.81 5.01 -5.07
CA GLY A 100 16.31 5.18 -6.44
C GLY A 100 15.26 4.16 -6.86
N SER A 101 15.10 3.06 -6.12
CA SER A 101 14.11 2.03 -6.43
C SER A 101 12.67 2.53 -6.27
N GLY A 102 12.42 3.43 -5.33
CA GLY A 102 11.09 3.99 -5.09
C GLY A 102 10.62 4.87 -6.24
N GLU A 103 11.49 5.67 -6.82
CA GLU A 103 11.16 6.47 -8.00
C GLU A 103 10.91 5.57 -9.22
N ALA A 104 11.72 4.55 -9.43
CA ALA A 104 11.50 3.58 -10.49
C ALA A 104 10.17 2.83 -10.33
N PHE A 105 9.81 2.48 -9.09
CA PHE A 105 8.52 1.89 -8.77
C PHE A 105 7.37 2.84 -9.09
N LEU A 106 7.49 4.12 -8.73
CA LEU A 106 6.47 5.15 -8.97
C LEU A 106 6.20 5.32 -10.48
N VAL A 107 7.25 5.55 -11.27
CA VAL A 107 7.09 5.88 -12.70
C VAL A 107 6.83 4.66 -13.58
N GLY A 108 7.01 3.46 -13.06
CA GLY A 108 6.77 2.21 -13.78
C GLY A 108 5.52 1.48 -13.25
N PRO A 109 5.72 0.43 -12.42
CA PRO A 109 4.61 -0.44 -12.00
C PRO A 109 3.45 0.29 -11.32
N TYR A 110 3.74 1.29 -10.50
CA TYR A 110 2.70 2.01 -9.76
C TYR A 110 1.82 2.85 -10.69
N LEU A 111 2.41 3.65 -11.57
CA LEU A 111 1.64 4.44 -12.53
C LEU A 111 0.87 3.57 -13.53
N ASP A 112 1.38 2.38 -13.83
CA ASP A 112 0.72 1.46 -14.76
C ASP A 112 -0.61 0.93 -14.21
N VAL A 113 -0.73 0.77 -12.89
CA VAL A 113 -1.94 0.22 -12.25
C VAL A 113 -2.92 1.28 -11.76
N LEU A 114 -2.49 2.53 -11.62
CA LEU A 114 -3.34 3.61 -11.08
C LEU A 114 -4.60 3.90 -11.90
N PRO A 115 -4.56 3.97 -13.24
CA PRO A 115 -5.78 4.25 -14.01
C PRO A 115 -6.88 3.22 -13.77
N ALA A 116 -6.52 1.93 -13.70
CA ALA A 116 -7.47 0.86 -13.40
C ALA A 116 -8.00 0.96 -11.96
N ALA A 117 -7.18 1.35 -11.01
CA ALA A 117 -7.60 1.55 -9.61
C ALA A 117 -8.61 2.70 -9.49
N VAL A 118 -8.39 3.80 -10.18
CA VAL A 118 -9.31 4.94 -10.22
C VAL A 118 -10.66 4.52 -10.81
N VAL A 119 -10.66 3.83 -11.95
CA VAL A 119 -11.90 3.38 -12.61
C VAL A 119 -12.69 2.42 -11.73
N ARG A 120 -12.04 1.47 -11.07
CA ARG A 120 -12.71 0.53 -10.17
C ARG A 120 -13.36 1.24 -8.99
N GLN A 121 -12.69 2.23 -8.40
CA GLN A 121 -13.21 2.97 -7.26
C GLN A 121 -14.46 3.76 -7.61
N VAL A 122 -14.52 4.33 -8.81
CA VAL A 122 -15.68 5.08 -9.30
C VAL A 122 -16.87 4.16 -9.51
N ARG A 123 -16.64 2.96 -10.05
CA ARG A 123 -17.71 1.96 -10.25
C ARG A 123 -18.35 1.50 -8.93
N VAL A 124 -17.54 1.37 -7.88
CA VAL A 124 -18.03 0.92 -6.56
C VAL A 124 -18.88 2.01 -5.89
N LYS A 125 -18.62 3.29 -6.15
CA LYS A 125 -19.37 4.42 -5.57
C LYS A 125 -20.67 4.77 -6.31
N ARG A 126 -20.89 4.18 -7.45
CA ARG A 126 -22.16 4.28 -8.20
C ARG A 126 -23.09 3.15 -7.75
#